data_ff90d1469af3bc2cf61cdd5f50f4cb6f
#
_entry.id   ff90d1469af3bc2cf61cdd5f50f4cb6f
#
_cell.length_a   1.000
_cell.length_b   1.000
_cell.length_c   1.000
_cell.angle_alpha   90.00
_cell.angle_beta   90.00
_cell.angle_gamma   90.00
#
_symmetry.space_group_name_H-M   'P 1'
#
loop_
_entity.id
_entity.type
_entity.pdbx_description
1 polymer ?
#
loop_
_entity_poly.entity_id
_entity_poly.type
_entity_poly.pdbx_seq_one_letter_code
_entity_poly.pdbx_strand_id
1 'polypeptide(L)'
;QNGWIDFRYFGDMSIAMGAGVGGGSLIYANVSIEAKPEAFAQGWPEAIDYTTLKPHYDTTGVMLNVQELPGNQWTPRTHLMKEGADAVGAGDRFHVVPQAITFDPDWNTQRDDPYSYGHSKTWVNPQGKTQGTCVHCGNCDLGCPVQAKNTLDLNYLAAAENAGADVRPLHHVRTIRAV
;
A
#
# COMPACT_ATOMS: atom_id res chain seq x y z
N GLN A 1 13.04 2.89 21.61
CA GLN A 1 11.91 2.71 20.68
C GLN A 1 11.09 1.53 21.17
N ASN A 2 9.83 1.77 21.54
CA ASN A 2 8.95 0.76 22.14
C ASN A 2 7.66 0.67 21.31
N GLY A 3 7.73 0.05 20.13
CA GLY A 3 6.55 -0.12 19.29
C GLY A 3 6.89 -0.32 17.81
N TRP A 4 5.87 -0.56 17.00
CA TRP A 4 5.99 -0.80 15.57
C TRP A 4 5.87 0.49 14.74
N ILE A 5 5.53 1.63 15.35
CA ILE A 5 5.59 2.97 14.75
C ILE A 5 6.61 3.81 15.52
N ASP A 6 7.55 4.42 14.79
CA ASP A 6 8.52 5.38 15.30
C ASP A 6 8.13 6.78 14.81
N PHE A 7 7.81 7.69 15.72
CA PHE A 7 7.55 9.09 15.42
C PHE A 7 8.74 9.94 15.80
N ARG A 8 9.21 10.77 14.85
CA ARG A 8 10.29 11.73 15.08
C ARG A 8 9.83 13.13 14.72
N TYR A 9 10.15 14.07 15.58
CA TYR A 9 9.76 15.47 15.45
C TYR A 9 11.02 16.32 15.21
N PHE A 10 11.00 17.12 14.13
CA PHE A 10 12.09 17.98 13.69
C PHE A 10 11.52 19.36 13.43
N GLY A 11 11.47 20.25 14.45
CA GLY A 11 10.98 21.60 14.25
C GLY A 11 9.70 21.68 13.40
N ASP A 12 9.86 21.94 12.12
CA ASP A 12 8.76 22.14 11.18
C ASP A 12 8.26 20.84 10.49
N MET A 13 8.84 19.69 10.82
CA MET A 13 8.52 18.42 10.18
C MET A 13 8.40 17.28 11.19
N SER A 14 7.44 16.39 10.95
CA SER A 14 7.30 15.14 11.69
C SER A 14 7.41 13.96 10.74
N ILE A 15 8.11 12.91 11.15
CA ILE A 15 8.27 11.67 10.36
C ILE A 15 7.68 10.52 11.14
N ALA A 16 6.76 9.77 10.52
CA ALA A 16 6.27 8.49 11.00
C ALA A 16 6.92 7.37 10.20
N MET A 17 7.49 6.39 10.87
CA MET A 17 8.18 5.25 10.24
C MET A 17 7.67 3.93 10.80
N GLY A 18 7.51 2.93 9.95
CA GLY A 18 7.28 1.56 10.37
C GLY A 18 8.55 0.94 10.94
N ALA A 19 8.45 0.34 12.13
CA ALA A 19 9.58 -0.25 12.87
C ALA A 19 9.44 -1.77 12.96
N GLY A 20 9.26 -2.44 11.82
CA GLY A 20 9.14 -3.89 11.70
C GLY A 20 9.63 -4.40 10.36
N VAL A 21 9.63 -5.73 10.16
CA VAL A 21 9.89 -6.35 8.85
C VAL A 21 8.78 -5.92 7.90
N GLY A 22 9.14 -5.23 6.81
CA GLY A 22 8.20 -4.54 5.91
C GLY A 22 8.29 -3.00 5.98
N GLY A 23 8.89 -2.46 7.04
CA GLY A 23 9.18 -1.03 7.19
C GLY A 23 7.95 -0.15 7.03
N GLY A 24 8.05 0.92 6.22
CA GLY A 24 6.95 1.87 5.96
C GLY A 24 5.70 1.24 5.35
N SER A 25 5.82 0.09 4.66
CA SER A 25 4.66 -0.58 4.08
C SER A 25 3.67 -1.12 5.14
N LEU A 26 4.12 -1.29 6.38
CA LEU A 26 3.27 -1.71 7.48
C LEU A 26 2.26 -0.62 7.90
N ILE A 27 2.60 0.66 7.68
CA ILE A 27 1.84 1.82 8.17
C ILE A 27 1.39 2.79 7.07
N TYR A 28 1.59 2.50 5.79
CA TYR A 28 1.12 3.36 4.71
C TYR A 28 -0.35 3.07 4.35
N ALA A 29 -1.01 4.04 3.74
CA ALA A 29 -2.40 3.93 3.30
C ALA A 29 -2.59 3.13 1.99
N ASN A 30 -1.60 2.34 1.58
CA ASN A 30 -1.56 1.51 0.36
C ASN A 30 -1.84 2.25 -0.96
N VAL A 31 -1.87 3.56 -0.98
CA VAL A 31 -2.01 4.36 -2.21
C VAL A 31 -0.79 4.14 -3.12
N SER A 32 -1.03 3.84 -4.39
CA SER A 32 -0.02 3.43 -5.38
C SER A 32 -0.18 4.21 -6.68
N ILE A 33 -0.21 5.54 -6.59
CA ILE A 33 -0.32 6.44 -7.73
C ILE A 33 1.05 6.51 -8.43
N GLU A 34 1.08 6.24 -9.75
CA GLU A 34 2.26 6.53 -10.56
C GLU A 34 2.52 8.04 -10.62
N ALA A 35 3.79 8.43 -10.52
CA ALA A 35 4.16 9.82 -10.78
C ALA A 35 3.92 10.16 -12.26
N LYS A 36 3.32 11.32 -12.52
CA LYS A 36 3.09 11.80 -13.88
C LYS A 36 4.42 12.20 -14.54
N PRO A 37 4.54 12.13 -15.89
CA PRO A 37 5.76 12.53 -16.60
C PRO A 37 6.27 13.92 -16.21
N GLU A 38 5.36 14.86 -15.96
CA GLU A 38 5.68 16.24 -15.59
C GLU A 38 6.41 16.34 -14.22
N ALA A 39 6.23 15.35 -13.34
CA ALA A 39 6.91 15.31 -12.05
C ALA A 39 8.43 15.15 -12.20
N PHE A 40 8.90 14.61 -13.33
CA PHE A 40 10.32 14.39 -13.60
C PHE A 40 11.00 15.59 -14.30
N ALA A 41 10.24 16.62 -14.66
CA ALA A 41 10.78 17.79 -15.37
C ALA A 41 11.71 18.66 -14.50
N GLN A 42 11.66 18.55 -13.18
CA GLN A 42 12.47 19.35 -12.26
C GLN A 42 12.95 18.54 -11.05
N GLY A 43 14.21 18.73 -10.67
CA GLY A 43 14.78 18.20 -9.43
C GLY A 43 15.17 16.71 -9.45
N TRP A 44 15.00 16.02 -10.58
CA TRP A 44 15.43 14.64 -10.76
C TRP A 44 16.74 14.56 -11.52
N PRO A 45 17.61 13.55 -11.26
CA PRO A 45 18.75 13.26 -12.12
C PRO A 45 18.29 12.99 -13.55
N GLU A 46 19.06 13.48 -14.56
CA GLU A 46 18.75 13.32 -15.98
C GLU A 46 18.51 11.86 -16.42
N ALA A 47 19.19 10.92 -15.76
CA ALA A 47 19.04 9.48 -16.04
C ALA A 47 17.74 8.87 -15.50
N ILE A 48 16.92 9.64 -14.78
CA ILE A 48 15.67 9.17 -14.17
C ILE A 48 14.51 9.97 -14.74
N ASP A 49 13.81 9.37 -15.69
CA ASP A 49 12.60 9.91 -16.29
C ASP A 49 11.44 8.92 -16.21
N TYR A 50 10.24 9.37 -16.62
CA TYR A 50 9.06 8.53 -16.61
C TYR A 50 9.22 7.29 -17.50
N THR A 51 9.82 7.44 -18.68
CA THR A 51 9.99 6.35 -19.66
C THR A 51 10.87 5.23 -19.10
N THR A 52 11.95 5.61 -18.44
CA THR A 52 12.86 4.69 -17.75
C THR A 52 12.17 3.98 -16.58
N LEU A 53 11.32 4.68 -15.82
CA LEU A 53 10.66 4.13 -14.63
C LEU A 53 9.39 3.35 -14.94
N LYS A 54 8.72 3.60 -16.08
CA LYS A 54 7.42 2.95 -16.40
C LYS A 54 7.45 1.41 -16.31
N PRO A 55 8.45 0.69 -16.85
CA PRO A 55 8.53 -0.76 -16.70
C PRO A 55 8.66 -1.22 -15.25
N HIS A 56 9.30 -0.41 -14.40
CA HIS A 56 9.42 -0.70 -12.97
C HIS A 56 8.12 -0.45 -12.21
N TYR A 57 7.35 0.58 -12.57
CA TYR A 57 6.00 0.77 -12.06
C TYR A 57 5.10 -0.43 -12.39
N ASP A 58 5.15 -0.92 -13.63
CA ASP A 58 4.35 -2.09 -14.06
C ASP A 58 4.74 -3.35 -13.27
N THR A 59 6.03 -3.61 -13.14
CA THR A 59 6.54 -4.74 -12.35
C THR A 59 6.12 -4.65 -10.89
N THR A 60 6.25 -3.46 -10.29
CA THR A 60 5.86 -3.23 -8.91
C THR A 60 4.35 -3.33 -8.72
N GLY A 61 3.57 -2.80 -9.66
CA GLY A 61 2.12 -2.89 -9.66
C GLY A 61 1.62 -4.34 -9.64
N VAL A 62 2.25 -5.21 -10.43
CA VAL A 62 1.96 -6.66 -10.44
C VAL A 62 2.36 -7.30 -9.11
N MET A 63 3.57 -7.03 -8.59
CA MET A 63 4.05 -7.62 -7.35
C MET A 63 3.19 -7.22 -6.15
N LEU A 64 2.75 -5.97 -6.10
CA LEU A 64 1.92 -5.42 -5.03
C LEU A 64 0.42 -5.62 -5.29
N ASN A 65 0.04 -6.30 -6.39
CA ASN A 65 -1.35 -6.50 -6.77
C ASN A 65 -2.17 -5.19 -6.70
N VAL A 66 -1.64 -4.14 -7.35
CA VAL A 66 -2.26 -2.81 -7.33
C VAL A 66 -3.59 -2.85 -8.07
N GLN A 67 -4.65 -2.40 -7.41
CA GLN A 67 -6.03 -2.41 -7.90
C GLN A 67 -6.73 -1.11 -7.58
N GLU A 68 -7.73 -0.75 -8.36
CA GLU A 68 -8.70 0.28 -7.97
C GLU A 68 -9.80 -0.34 -7.11
N LEU A 69 -10.37 0.47 -6.21
CA LEU A 69 -11.52 0.06 -5.43
C LEU A 69 -12.69 -0.27 -6.38
N PRO A 70 -13.24 -1.50 -6.37
CA PRO A 70 -14.35 -1.86 -7.23
C PRO A 70 -15.56 -0.95 -7.01
N GLY A 71 -16.25 -0.55 -8.09
CA GLY A 71 -17.35 0.40 -8.01
C GLY A 71 -18.51 -0.05 -7.12
N ASN A 72 -18.78 -1.36 -7.08
CA ASN A 72 -19.79 -1.97 -6.18
C ASN A 72 -19.36 -2.01 -4.71
N GLN A 73 -18.14 -1.60 -4.40
CA GLN A 73 -17.56 -1.57 -3.04
C GLN A 73 -17.30 -0.13 -2.55
N TRP A 74 -17.77 0.87 -3.30
CA TRP A 74 -17.64 2.24 -2.87
C TRP A 74 -18.36 2.45 -1.53
N THR A 75 -17.61 3.04 -0.60
CA THR A 75 -18.17 3.39 0.70
C THR A 75 -19.05 4.63 0.61
N PRO A 76 -19.92 4.90 1.60
CA PRO A 76 -20.71 6.14 1.65
C PRO A 76 -19.83 7.40 1.51
N ARG A 77 -18.63 7.39 2.07
CA ARG A 77 -17.66 8.49 1.93
C ARG A 77 -17.22 8.68 0.48
N THR A 78 -16.97 7.61 -0.25
CA THR A 78 -16.57 7.67 -1.67
C THR A 78 -17.70 8.28 -2.51
N HIS A 79 -18.94 7.88 -2.26
CA HIS A 79 -20.12 8.46 -2.93
C HIS A 79 -20.27 9.95 -2.61
N LEU A 80 -20.17 10.34 -1.34
CA LEU A 80 -20.25 11.77 -0.94
C LEU A 80 -19.15 12.62 -1.56
N MET A 81 -17.93 12.10 -1.69
CA MET A 81 -16.84 12.79 -2.37
C MET A 81 -17.14 12.99 -3.86
N LYS A 82 -17.69 11.97 -4.52
CA LYS A 82 -18.11 12.07 -5.93
C LYS A 82 -19.23 13.10 -6.10
N GLU A 83 -20.27 13.04 -5.26
CA GLU A 83 -21.38 14.01 -5.27
C GLU A 83 -20.88 15.45 -5.05
N GLY A 84 -19.94 15.63 -4.10
CA GLY A 84 -19.31 16.92 -3.86
C GLY A 84 -18.52 17.43 -5.07
N ALA A 85 -17.79 16.55 -5.75
CA ALA A 85 -17.07 16.88 -6.98
C ALA A 85 -18.03 17.27 -8.11
N ASP A 86 -19.13 16.56 -8.28
CA ASP A 86 -20.18 16.88 -9.26
C ASP A 86 -20.83 18.23 -8.96
N ALA A 87 -21.14 18.52 -7.71
CA ALA A 87 -21.78 19.76 -7.29
C ALA A 87 -20.94 21.02 -7.59
N VAL A 88 -19.60 20.90 -7.64
CA VAL A 88 -18.68 21.99 -8.00
C VAL A 88 -18.22 21.95 -9.46
N GLY A 89 -18.84 21.10 -10.29
CA GLY A 89 -18.48 20.96 -11.71
C GLY A 89 -17.11 20.30 -11.95
N ALA A 90 -16.64 19.49 -11.02
CA ALA A 90 -15.36 18.80 -11.08
C ALA A 90 -15.51 17.25 -11.13
N GLY A 91 -16.70 16.77 -11.43
CA GLY A 91 -17.04 15.35 -11.42
C GLY A 91 -16.26 14.50 -12.41
N ASP A 92 -15.86 15.06 -13.53
CA ASP A 92 -14.99 14.45 -14.55
C ASP A 92 -13.55 14.26 -14.09
N ARG A 93 -13.11 15.00 -13.07
CA ARG A 93 -11.79 14.89 -12.43
C ARG A 93 -11.76 13.94 -11.25
N PHE A 94 -12.94 13.48 -10.80
CA PHE A 94 -13.02 12.51 -9.71
C PHE A 94 -12.67 11.12 -10.24
N HIS A 95 -11.73 10.47 -9.57
CA HIS A 95 -11.37 9.06 -9.80
C HIS A 95 -10.93 8.43 -8.49
N VAL A 96 -11.13 7.13 -8.37
CA VAL A 96 -10.53 6.35 -7.27
C VAL A 96 -9.05 6.17 -7.54
N VAL A 97 -8.25 6.14 -6.47
CA VAL A 97 -6.80 5.95 -6.60
C VAL A 97 -6.47 4.45 -6.61
N PRO A 98 -5.45 4.03 -7.37
CA PRO A 98 -4.94 2.67 -7.28
C PRO A 98 -4.33 2.40 -5.90
N GLN A 99 -4.55 1.19 -5.40
CA GLN A 99 -4.16 0.77 -4.05
C GLN A 99 -3.50 -0.60 -4.08
N ALA A 100 -2.43 -0.77 -3.31
CA ALA A 100 -1.76 -2.05 -3.11
C ALA A 100 -2.53 -2.90 -2.08
N ILE A 101 -3.74 -3.32 -2.44
CA ILE A 101 -4.65 -4.08 -1.58
C ILE A 101 -5.44 -5.09 -2.41
N THR A 102 -5.71 -6.25 -1.86
CA THR A 102 -6.51 -7.28 -2.53
C THR A 102 -7.97 -7.17 -2.11
N PHE A 103 -8.83 -6.83 -3.06
CA PHE A 103 -10.27 -6.78 -2.86
C PHE A 103 -10.93 -8.15 -3.13
N ASP A 104 -11.98 -8.47 -2.38
CA ASP A 104 -12.85 -9.60 -2.66
C ASP A 104 -13.90 -9.15 -3.69
N PRO A 105 -13.97 -9.72 -4.90
CA PRO A 105 -14.97 -9.33 -5.89
C PRO A 105 -16.41 -9.59 -5.44
N ASP A 106 -16.61 -10.53 -4.50
CA ASP A 106 -17.92 -10.87 -3.98
C ASP A 106 -18.32 -10.05 -2.75
N TRP A 107 -17.46 -9.14 -2.29
CA TRP A 107 -17.77 -8.26 -1.16
C TRP A 107 -19.00 -7.41 -1.46
N ASN A 108 -19.90 -7.32 -0.48
CA ASN A 108 -21.10 -6.50 -0.58
C ASN A 108 -21.22 -5.59 0.64
N THR A 109 -21.09 -4.27 0.43
CA THR A 109 -21.14 -3.26 1.50
C THR A 109 -22.46 -3.17 2.25
N GLN A 110 -23.56 -3.73 1.71
CA GLN A 110 -24.86 -3.79 2.37
C GLN A 110 -25.05 -5.06 3.20
N ARG A 111 -24.34 -6.14 2.86
CA ARG A 111 -24.43 -7.45 3.51
C ARG A 111 -23.29 -7.68 4.50
N ASP A 112 -22.10 -7.29 4.12
CA ASP A 112 -20.86 -7.71 4.78
C ASP A 112 -20.38 -6.63 5.77
N ASP A 113 -20.26 -7.03 7.06
CA ASP A 113 -19.81 -6.14 8.12
C ASP A 113 -18.30 -5.89 8.04
N PRO A 114 -17.85 -4.62 7.86
CA PRO A 114 -16.43 -4.28 7.79
C PRO A 114 -15.66 -4.57 9.10
N TYR A 115 -16.32 -4.75 10.21
CA TYR A 115 -15.69 -5.12 11.48
C TYR A 115 -15.59 -6.63 11.70
N SER A 116 -16.17 -7.43 10.81
CA SER A 116 -16.09 -8.89 10.88
C SER A 116 -14.95 -9.42 10.01
N TYR A 117 -13.79 -9.61 10.61
CA TYR A 117 -12.59 -10.12 9.89
C TYR A 117 -12.78 -11.53 9.33
N GLY A 118 -13.74 -12.29 9.84
CA GLY A 118 -14.10 -13.61 9.32
C GLY A 118 -14.66 -13.61 7.89
N HIS A 119 -15.05 -12.46 7.35
CA HIS A 119 -15.43 -12.32 5.94
C HIS A 119 -14.24 -12.30 4.97
N SER A 120 -13.01 -12.14 5.46
CA SER A 120 -11.82 -12.20 4.61
C SER A 120 -11.60 -13.61 4.08
N LYS A 121 -11.48 -13.74 2.77
CA LYS A 121 -11.07 -15.00 2.10
C LYS A 121 -9.55 -15.07 2.13
N THR A 122 -9.00 -16.20 2.60
CA THR A 122 -7.56 -16.38 2.76
C THR A 122 -6.99 -17.38 1.75
N TRP A 123 -5.76 -17.14 1.32
CA TRP A 123 -4.99 -18.05 0.45
C TRP A 123 -3.49 -17.92 0.74
N VAL A 124 -2.70 -18.84 0.18
CA VAL A 124 -1.25 -18.73 0.16
C VAL A 124 -0.83 -18.10 -1.15
N ASN A 125 -0.10 -16.98 -1.09
CA ASN A 125 0.35 -16.25 -2.25
C ASN A 125 1.54 -16.94 -2.96
N PRO A 126 1.96 -16.48 -4.16
CA PRO A 126 3.08 -17.09 -4.88
C PRO A 126 4.41 -17.09 -4.12
N GLN A 127 4.59 -16.22 -3.12
CA GLN A 127 5.77 -16.15 -2.27
C GLN A 127 5.67 -17.05 -1.03
N GLY A 128 4.58 -17.82 -0.88
CA GLY A 128 4.36 -18.76 0.23
C GLY A 128 3.83 -18.12 1.52
N LYS A 129 3.38 -16.85 1.47
CA LYS A 129 2.79 -16.17 2.64
C LYS A 129 1.26 -16.22 2.60
N THR A 130 0.64 -16.35 3.77
CA THR A 130 -0.83 -16.24 3.87
C THR A 130 -1.26 -14.81 3.62
N GLN A 131 -2.25 -14.63 2.76
CA GLN A 131 -2.91 -13.35 2.49
C GLN A 131 -4.42 -13.50 2.63
N GLY A 132 -5.11 -12.35 2.80
CA GLY A 132 -6.57 -12.31 2.82
C GLY A 132 -7.12 -11.21 1.91
N THR A 133 -8.46 -11.16 1.77
CA THR A 133 -9.15 -10.10 1.05
C THR A 133 -9.56 -8.98 1.99
N CYS A 134 -9.67 -7.76 1.45
CA CYS A 134 -10.07 -6.58 2.20
C CYS A 134 -11.51 -6.71 2.71
N VAL A 135 -11.70 -6.34 3.97
CA VAL A 135 -13.02 -6.26 4.64
C VAL A 135 -13.43 -4.82 4.96
N HIS A 136 -12.80 -3.84 4.33
CA HIS A 136 -13.11 -2.40 4.45
C HIS A 136 -13.09 -1.85 5.89
N CYS A 137 -12.29 -2.44 6.78
CA CYS A 137 -12.23 -2.03 8.20
C CYS A 137 -11.55 -0.67 8.46
N GLY A 138 -10.87 -0.09 7.44
CA GLY A 138 -10.22 1.23 7.54
C GLY A 138 -8.94 1.29 8.36
N ASN A 139 -8.38 0.15 8.80
CA ASN A 139 -7.20 0.10 9.67
C ASN A 139 -5.84 0.12 8.92
N CYS A 140 -5.80 0.55 7.66
CA CYS A 140 -4.60 0.41 6.82
C CYS A 140 -3.34 1.05 7.44
N ASP A 141 -3.47 2.24 8.03
CA ASP A 141 -2.34 2.98 8.63
C ASP A 141 -1.90 2.41 9.98
N LEU A 142 -2.74 1.57 10.60
CA LEU A 142 -2.43 0.91 11.87
C LEU A 142 -1.97 -0.55 11.71
N GLY A 143 -2.01 -1.05 10.48
CA GLY A 143 -1.77 -2.44 10.12
C GLY A 143 -3.02 -3.10 9.54
N CYS A 144 -2.84 -4.17 8.78
CA CYS A 144 -3.94 -4.88 8.15
C CYS A 144 -4.23 -6.19 8.89
N PRO A 145 -5.33 -6.29 9.67
CA PRO A 145 -5.59 -7.48 10.50
C PRO A 145 -5.91 -8.73 9.67
N VAL A 146 -6.29 -8.55 8.40
CA VAL A 146 -6.63 -9.66 7.48
C VAL A 146 -5.58 -9.87 6.38
N GLN A 147 -4.42 -9.18 6.45
CA GLN A 147 -3.33 -9.30 5.48
C GLN A 147 -3.76 -9.05 4.01
N ALA A 148 -4.78 -8.22 3.81
CA ALA A 148 -5.24 -7.83 2.47
C ALA A 148 -4.37 -6.73 1.85
N LYS A 149 -3.72 -5.91 2.69
CA LYS A 149 -2.76 -4.90 2.27
C LYS A 149 -1.45 -5.58 1.86
N ASN A 150 -0.96 -5.29 0.66
CA ASN A 150 0.26 -5.88 0.11
C ASN A 150 1.51 -5.21 0.69
N THR A 151 1.81 -5.53 1.94
CA THR A 151 3.01 -5.10 2.65
C THR A 151 4.24 -5.89 2.17
N LEU A 152 5.44 -5.30 2.27
CA LEU A 152 6.65 -5.88 1.68
C LEU A 152 7.06 -7.22 2.29
N ASP A 153 6.70 -7.51 3.52
CA ASP A 153 6.91 -8.81 4.15
C ASP A 153 6.12 -9.96 3.51
N LEU A 154 5.00 -9.64 2.85
CA LEU A 154 4.18 -10.63 2.16
C LEU A 154 4.63 -10.90 0.71
N ASN A 155 5.44 -10.03 0.12
CA ASN A 155 5.83 -10.11 -1.29
C ASN A 155 7.35 -9.95 -1.50
N TYR A 156 7.91 -8.74 -1.62
CA TYR A 156 9.31 -8.55 -1.96
C TYR A 156 10.29 -9.17 -0.96
N LEU A 157 10.05 -9.03 0.35
CA LEU A 157 10.92 -9.65 1.36
C LEU A 157 10.76 -11.17 1.36
N ALA A 158 9.53 -11.67 1.20
CA ALA A 158 9.30 -13.11 1.06
C ALA A 158 9.98 -13.68 -0.18
N ALA A 159 9.92 -12.96 -1.32
CA ALA A 159 10.63 -13.35 -2.54
C ALA A 159 12.16 -13.35 -2.32
N ALA A 160 12.69 -12.36 -1.60
CA ALA A 160 14.11 -12.31 -1.26
C ALA A 160 14.54 -13.48 -0.35
N GLU A 161 13.74 -13.82 0.67
CA GLU A 161 13.96 -14.99 1.51
C GLU A 161 13.97 -16.29 0.68
N ASN A 162 13.01 -16.44 -0.25
CA ASN A 162 12.95 -17.59 -1.17
C ASN A 162 14.17 -17.65 -2.10
N ALA A 163 14.80 -16.51 -2.40
CA ALA A 163 16.04 -16.43 -3.16
C ALA A 163 17.31 -16.59 -2.30
N GLY A 164 17.17 -16.89 -0.99
CA GLY A 164 18.28 -17.15 -0.08
C GLY A 164 18.74 -15.93 0.73
N ALA A 165 18.03 -14.81 0.71
CA ALA A 165 18.33 -13.68 1.59
C ALA A 165 18.00 -14.03 3.06
N ASP A 166 18.86 -13.61 3.98
CA ASP A 166 18.67 -13.76 5.42
C ASP A 166 18.07 -12.47 6.00
N VAL A 167 16.77 -12.47 6.25
CA VAL A 167 16.05 -11.34 6.87
C VAL A 167 16.11 -11.48 8.39
N ARG A 168 16.87 -10.63 9.06
CA ARG A 168 17.10 -10.66 10.51
C ARG A 168 16.28 -9.61 11.24
N PRO A 169 15.11 -9.92 11.79
CA PRO A 169 14.35 -9.01 12.63
C PRO A 169 15.12 -8.71 13.94
N LEU A 170 14.74 -7.62 14.60
CA LEU A 170 15.35 -7.17 15.87
C LEU A 170 16.84 -6.82 15.79
N HIS A 171 17.35 -6.56 14.57
CA HIS A 171 18.70 -6.10 14.32
C HIS A 171 18.73 -4.63 13.90
N HIS A 172 19.49 -3.81 14.61
CA HIS A 172 19.66 -2.40 14.30
C HIS A 172 20.93 -2.18 13.48
N VAL A 173 20.78 -1.75 12.22
CA VAL A 173 21.91 -1.38 11.36
C VAL A 173 22.50 -0.05 11.84
N ARG A 174 23.75 -0.05 12.28
CA ARG A 174 24.45 1.16 12.77
C ARG A 174 25.38 1.76 11.73
N THR A 175 25.99 0.92 10.87
CA THR A 175 26.99 1.37 9.91
C THR A 175 26.93 0.49 8.66
N ILE A 176 27.03 1.11 7.50
CA ILE A 176 27.22 0.46 6.20
C ILE A 176 28.58 0.90 5.70
N ARG A 177 29.44 -0.05 5.30
CA ARG A 177 30.77 0.23 4.71
C ARG A 177 30.83 -0.46 3.36
N ALA A 178 31.32 0.27 2.36
CA ALA A 178 31.72 -0.33 1.09
C ALA A 178 32.98 -1.19 1.32
N VAL A 179 33.07 -2.34 0.71
CA VAL A 179 34.23 -3.26 0.68
C VAL A 179 34.84 -3.26 -0.69
#